data_fe70c63954092bee77793967fd66b48b
#
_entry.id   fe70c63954092bee77793967fd66b48b
#
_cell.length_a   1.000
_cell.length_b   1.000
_cell.length_c   1.000
_cell.angle_alpha   90.00
_cell.angle_beta   90.00
_cell.angle_gamma   90.00
#
_symmetry.space_group_name_H-M   'P 1'
#
loop_
_entity.id
_entity.type
_entity.pdbx_description
1 polymer ?
#
loop_
_entity_poly.entity_id
_entity_poly.type
_entity_poly.pdbx_seq_one_letter_code
_entity_poly.pdbx_strand_id
1 'polypeptide(L)'
;MISGSSTERTDSHSLSGHFLIATPVIDSGFFNRSLTYLCQHSTEGAMGIVVNQPLGLDLADMLAHLEIESTEGAGTPVLAGGPVATDHGFVLHRGPADWEGSQAVNSSICLTGSRDILQAIACGTGPREYLVALGYAGWSPGQLESEMAENSWLSVAADEDILFHHDVAERLAAAGQQLGIDVDLLSAEAGHA
;
A
#
# COMPACT_ATOMS: atom_id res chain seq x y z
N MET A 1 -27.78 36.37 0.39
CA MET A 1 -27.34 35.23 -0.44
C MET A 1 -25.84 35.31 -0.54
N ILE A 2 -25.12 34.55 0.24
CA ILE A 2 -23.67 34.47 0.16
C ILE A 2 -23.33 33.00 -0.02
N SER A 3 -22.98 32.65 -1.27
CA SER A 3 -22.47 31.32 -1.63
C SER A 3 -21.11 31.10 -0.94
N GLY A 4 -21.07 30.23 0.04
CA GLY A 4 -19.83 29.73 0.60
C GLY A 4 -19.22 28.74 -0.37
N SER A 5 -18.24 29.16 -1.13
CA SER A 5 -17.31 28.25 -1.83
C SER A 5 -16.49 27.54 -0.77
N SER A 6 -16.78 26.25 -0.56
CA SER A 6 -15.84 25.35 0.13
C SER A 6 -14.62 25.21 -0.77
N THR A 7 -13.60 25.97 -0.48
CA THR A 7 -12.28 25.82 -1.06
C THR A 7 -11.72 24.49 -0.53
N GLU A 8 -11.71 23.46 -1.37
CA GLU A 8 -10.86 22.29 -1.15
C GLU A 8 -9.43 22.80 -1.06
N ARG A 9 -8.93 22.87 0.17
CA ARG A 9 -7.49 23.01 0.40
C ARG A 9 -6.88 21.68 -0.02
N THR A 10 -6.37 21.61 -1.21
CA THR A 10 -5.38 20.61 -1.60
C THR A 10 -4.21 20.77 -0.63
N ASP A 11 -4.08 19.85 0.33
CA ASP A 11 -2.93 19.77 1.21
C ASP A 11 -1.71 19.50 0.32
N SER A 12 -0.94 20.55 0.04
CA SER A 12 0.22 20.52 -0.86
C SER A 12 1.41 19.70 -0.31
N HIS A 13 1.20 18.96 0.78
CA HIS A 13 2.19 18.10 1.43
C HIS A 13 1.73 16.66 1.66
N SER A 14 0.57 16.26 1.12
CA SER A 14 0.11 14.88 1.25
C SER A 14 0.98 13.94 0.42
N LEU A 15 1.44 12.85 1.04
CA LEU A 15 2.18 11.76 0.40
C LEU A 15 1.26 10.60 -0.03
N SER A 16 -0.07 10.77 0.00
CA SER A 16 -0.99 9.78 -0.53
C SER A 16 -0.63 9.46 -1.99
N GLY A 17 -0.59 8.17 -2.34
CA GLY A 17 -0.15 7.73 -3.66
C GLY A 17 1.37 7.67 -3.84
N HIS A 18 2.14 7.77 -2.77
CA HIS A 18 3.59 7.58 -2.78
C HIS A 18 3.97 6.20 -2.25
N PHE A 19 5.12 5.71 -2.67
CA PHE A 19 5.83 4.63 -1.98
C PHE A 19 6.66 5.20 -0.84
N LEU A 20 6.68 4.47 0.28
CA LEU A 20 7.65 4.61 1.35
C LEU A 20 8.60 3.41 1.30
N ILE A 21 9.88 3.69 1.13
CA ILE A 21 10.96 2.70 1.13
C ILE A 21 11.60 2.72 2.51
N ALA A 22 11.54 1.59 3.23
CA ALA A 22 12.22 1.46 4.50
C ALA A 22 13.74 1.52 4.30
N THR A 23 14.41 2.41 5.00
CA THR A 23 15.86 2.50 4.99
C THR A 23 16.47 1.50 5.98
N PRO A 24 17.78 1.25 5.94
CA PRO A 24 18.47 0.42 6.94
C PRO A 24 18.44 0.96 8.37
N VAL A 25 17.94 2.17 8.62
CA VAL A 25 17.62 2.65 9.98
C VAL A 25 16.53 1.76 10.62
N ILE A 26 15.63 1.23 9.78
CA ILE A 26 14.67 0.18 10.18
C ILE A 26 15.33 -1.18 9.94
N ASP A 27 16.14 -1.62 10.88
CA ASP A 27 17.00 -2.81 10.76
C ASP A 27 16.32 -4.13 11.17
N SER A 28 15.13 -4.06 11.74
CA SER A 28 14.43 -5.21 12.29
C SER A 28 12.91 -5.03 12.26
N GLY A 29 12.20 -6.11 12.57
CA GLY A 29 10.74 -6.12 12.66
C GLY A 29 10.04 -6.14 11.30
N PHE A 30 8.74 -5.90 11.34
CA PHE A 30 7.85 -6.03 10.18
C PHE A 30 8.26 -5.17 8.98
N PHE A 31 8.72 -3.95 9.25
CA PHE A 31 9.04 -2.97 8.19
C PHE A 31 10.46 -3.07 7.64
N ASN A 32 11.29 -3.97 8.16
CA ASN A 32 12.61 -4.17 7.58
C ASN A 32 12.49 -4.54 6.09
N ARG A 33 13.17 -3.79 5.20
CA ARG A 33 13.13 -3.95 3.74
C ARG A 33 11.71 -3.92 3.15
N SER A 34 10.81 -3.13 3.74
CA SER A 34 9.46 -2.97 3.23
C SER A 34 9.34 -1.87 2.19
N LEU A 35 8.43 -2.09 1.25
CA LEU A 35 7.86 -1.08 0.36
C LEU A 35 6.40 -0.89 0.73
N THR A 36 6.04 0.29 1.18
CA THR A 36 4.67 0.61 1.59
C THR A 36 4.03 1.60 0.60
N TYR A 37 2.87 1.26 0.07
CA TYR A 37 2.06 2.21 -0.68
C TYR A 37 1.17 2.99 0.27
N LEU A 38 1.34 4.32 0.29
CA LEU A 38 0.63 5.20 1.22
C LEU A 38 -0.75 5.54 0.66
N CYS A 39 -1.79 5.04 1.33
CA CYS A 39 -3.17 5.21 0.90
C CYS A 39 -3.81 6.49 1.42
N GLN A 40 -3.42 6.92 2.63
CA GLN A 40 -3.91 8.13 3.27
C GLN A 40 -2.76 8.83 4.00
N HIS A 41 -2.72 10.15 3.91
CA HIS A 41 -1.79 10.99 4.64
C HIS A 41 -2.39 12.37 4.86
N SER A 42 -2.49 12.77 6.12
CA SER A 42 -3.01 14.05 6.56
C SER A 42 -2.42 14.45 7.91
N THR A 43 -2.86 15.57 8.46
CA THR A 43 -2.52 16.01 9.83
C THR A 43 -3.06 15.06 10.91
N GLU A 44 -4.02 14.21 10.57
CA GLU A 44 -4.61 13.20 11.48
C GLU A 44 -3.81 11.88 11.51
N GLY A 45 -2.79 11.75 10.67
CA GLY A 45 -1.94 10.57 10.57
C GLY A 45 -1.84 10.03 9.16
N ALA A 46 -1.37 8.78 9.05
CA ALA A 46 -1.19 8.11 7.77
C ALA A 46 -1.59 6.63 7.85
N MET A 47 -1.96 6.07 6.70
CA MET A 47 -2.27 4.67 6.53
C MET A 47 -1.71 4.18 5.20
N GLY A 48 -1.08 3.01 5.20
CA GLY A 48 -0.52 2.41 4.01
C GLY A 48 -0.59 0.88 4.00
N ILE A 49 -0.33 0.31 2.83
CA ILE A 49 -0.28 -1.13 2.60
C ILE A 49 1.14 -1.51 2.17
N VAL A 50 1.77 -2.43 2.88
CA VAL A 50 3.04 -3.02 2.46
C VAL A 50 2.78 -3.93 1.26
N VAL A 51 3.53 -3.72 0.17
CA VAL A 51 3.23 -4.32 -1.14
C VAL A 51 4.30 -5.29 -1.63
N ASN A 52 5.32 -5.58 -0.82
CA ASN A 52 6.43 -6.46 -1.20
C ASN A 52 6.67 -7.63 -0.23
N GLN A 53 5.72 -7.94 0.66
CA GLN A 53 5.86 -9.05 1.61
C GLN A 53 4.73 -10.07 1.40
N PRO A 54 4.98 -11.22 0.75
CA PRO A 54 3.98 -12.27 0.61
C PRO A 54 3.78 -13.03 1.91
N LEU A 55 2.54 -13.42 2.21
CA LEU A 55 2.18 -14.23 3.39
C LEU A 55 2.44 -15.74 3.20
N GLY A 56 2.79 -16.20 1.99
CA GLY A 56 2.84 -17.64 1.68
C GLY A 56 1.45 -18.27 1.51
N LEU A 57 0.44 -17.44 1.34
CA LEU A 57 -0.96 -17.79 1.11
C LEU A 57 -1.37 -17.21 -0.24
N ASP A 58 -2.10 -17.93 -1.06
CA ASP A 58 -2.68 -17.37 -2.27
C ASP A 58 -4.15 -16.94 -2.05
N LEU A 59 -4.66 -16.16 -3.02
CA LEU A 59 -6.02 -15.63 -2.93
C LEU A 59 -7.08 -16.74 -2.98
N ALA A 60 -6.86 -17.84 -3.70
CA ALA A 60 -7.81 -18.94 -3.74
C ALA A 60 -7.97 -19.59 -2.35
N ASP A 61 -6.85 -19.80 -1.64
CA ASP A 61 -6.89 -20.30 -0.27
C ASP A 61 -7.58 -19.32 0.69
N MET A 62 -7.31 -18.03 0.55
CA MET A 62 -7.98 -16.99 1.35
C MET A 62 -9.49 -16.98 1.09
N LEU A 63 -9.93 -17.03 -0.17
CA LEU A 63 -11.34 -17.07 -0.54
C LEU A 63 -12.05 -18.31 0.02
N ALA A 64 -11.37 -19.49 -0.03
CA ALA A 64 -11.88 -20.71 0.55
C ALA A 64 -12.08 -20.60 2.08
N HIS A 65 -11.14 -19.99 2.80
CA HIS A 65 -11.28 -19.72 4.24
C HIS A 65 -12.44 -18.76 4.57
N LEU A 66 -12.77 -17.87 3.63
CA LEU A 66 -13.91 -16.95 3.76
C LEU A 66 -15.24 -17.58 3.29
N GLU A 67 -15.23 -18.85 2.90
CA GLU A 67 -16.40 -19.53 2.32
C GLU A 67 -16.93 -18.82 1.07
N ILE A 68 -16.02 -18.29 0.24
CA ILE A 68 -16.32 -17.71 -1.07
C ILE A 68 -15.87 -18.71 -2.12
N GLU A 69 -16.83 -19.27 -2.86
CA GLU A 69 -16.54 -20.14 -3.99
C GLU A 69 -15.90 -19.34 -5.12
N SER A 70 -14.78 -19.81 -5.63
CA SER A 70 -14.07 -19.14 -6.72
C SER A 70 -13.35 -20.14 -7.61
N THR A 71 -13.29 -19.80 -8.89
CA THR A 71 -12.39 -20.42 -9.88
C THR A 71 -11.17 -19.56 -10.16
N GLU A 72 -11.12 -18.37 -9.57
CA GLU A 72 -10.07 -17.36 -9.74
C GLU A 72 -9.12 -17.33 -8.53
N GLY A 73 -8.01 -16.64 -8.69
CA GLY A 73 -7.10 -16.32 -7.58
C GLY A 73 -5.99 -17.35 -7.30
N ALA A 74 -5.99 -18.50 -7.98
CA ALA A 74 -4.90 -19.47 -7.85
C ALA A 74 -3.57 -18.85 -8.32
N GLY A 75 -2.55 -18.92 -7.46
CA GLY A 75 -1.25 -18.32 -7.73
C GLY A 75 -1.16 -16.79 -7.54
N THR A 76 -2.27 -16.12 -7.18
CA THR A 76 -2.24 -14.71 -6.80
C THR A 76 -1.81 -14.57 -5.35
N PRO A 77 -0.64 -13.98 -5.04
CA PRO A 77 -0.16 -13.91 -3.67
C PRO A 77 -1.01 -12.95 -2.83
N VAL A 78 -1.33 -13.35 -1.60
CA VAL A 78 -1.85 -12.47 -0.57
C VAL A 78 -0.66 -11.85 0.18
N LEU A 79 -0.67 -10.54 0.38
CA LEU A 79 0.41 -9.80 0.98
C LEU A 79 0.17 -9.57 2.49
N ALA A 80 1.23 -9.51 3.26
CA ALA A 80 1.22 -8.97 4.61
C ALA A 80 1.25 -7.43 4.51
N GLY A 81 0.07 -6.81 4.55
CA GLY A 81 -0.10 -5.37 4.31
C GLY A 81 0.34 -4.49 5.48
N GLY A 82 0.46 -5.06 6.68
CA GLY A 82 0.88 -4.33 7.86
C GLY A 82 0.55 -5.06 9.17
N PRO A 83 1.07 -4.55 10.30
CA PRO A 83 0.92 -5.20 11.60
C PRO A 83 -0.42 -4.90 12.30
N VAL A 84 -1.25 -4.01 11.74
CA VAL A 84 -2.54 -3.61 12.32
C VAL A 84 -3.66 -4.38 11.62
N ALA A 85 -4.65 -4.87 12.39
CA ALA A 85 -5.82 -5.61 11.88
C ALA A 85 -5.44 -6.73 10.88
N THR A 86 -4.53 -7.60 11.28
CA THR A 86 -3.91 -8.64 10.43
C THR A 86 -4.88 -9.72 9.93
N ASP A 87 -6.08 -9.75 10.45
CA ASP A 87 -7.22 -10.59 10.04
C ASP A 87 -8.18 -9.89 9.07
N HIS A 88 -7.96 -8.60 8.79
CA HIS A 88 -8.77 -7.80 7.88
C HIS A 88 -8.14 -7.72 6.49
N GLY A 89 -8.93 -8.05 5.45
CA GLY A 89 -8.52 -7.98 4.06
C GLY A 89 -8.69 -6.60 3.45
N PHE A 90 -7.68 -6.17 2.70
CA PHE A 90 -7.71 -4.95 1.89
C PHE A 90 -7.39 -5.28 0.45
N VAL A 91 -8.12 -4.67 -0.47
CA VAL A 91 -7.86 -4.75 -1.91
C VAL A 91 -7.46 -3.36 -2.39
N LEU A 92 -6.23 -3.24 -2.86
CA LEU A 92 -5.74 -2.07 -3.56
C LEU A 92 -5.95 -2.31 -5.05
N HIS A 93 -6.69 -1.46 -5.74
CA HIS A 93 -7.10 -1.75 -7.10
C HIS A 93 -7.17 -0.50 -7.98
N ARG A 94 -7.04 -0.71 -9.28
CA ARG A 94 -7.31 0.33 -10.28
C ARG A 94 -8.79 0.33 -10.63
N GLY A 95 -9.33 1.51 -10.90
CA GLY A 95 -10.69 1.69 -11.39
C GLY A 95 -11.60 2.40 -10.41
N PRO A 96 -12.91 2.36 -10.66
CA PRO A 96 -13.87 3.12 -9.88
C PRO A 96 -14.03 2.55 -8.46
N ALA A 97 -14.53 3.40 -7.56
CA ALA A 97 -14.86 3.06 -6.18
C ALA A 97 -16.30 2.49 -6.09
N ASP A 98 -16.54 1.37 -6.77
CA ASP A 98 -17.90 0.82 -6.95
C ASP A 98 -18.32 -0.16 -5.84
N TRP A 99 -17.39 -0.55 -4.95
CA TRP A 99 -17.66 -1.47 -3.85
C TRP A 99 -17.89 -0.73 -2.54
N GLU A 100 -18.54 -1.41 -1.61
CA GLU A 100 -18.85 -0.84 -0.31
C GLU A 100 -17.57 -0.38 0.42
N GLY A 101 -17.61 0.84 0.94
CA GLY A 101 -16.47 1.41 1.69
C GLY A 101 -15.23 1.68 0.86
N SER A 102 -15.31 1.65 -0.48
CA SER A 102 -14.19 2.03 -1.35
C SER A 102 -13.78 3.47 -1.12
N GLN A 103 -12.47 3.68 -1.00
CA GLN A 103 -11.85 4.99 -0.82
C GLN A 103 -10.87 5.26 -1.96
N ALA A 104 -11.03 6.38 -2.65
CA ALA A 104 -10.07 6.80 -3.66
C ALA A 104 -8.78 7.28 -2.98
N VAL A 105 -7.65 6.70 -3.38
CA VAL A 105 -6.32 7.16 -2.97
C VAL A 105 -5.87 8.31 -3.87
N ASN A 106 -6.09 8.15 -5.17
CA ASN A 106 -5.85 9.15 -6.20
C ASN A 106 -6.89 8.99 -7.34
N SER A 107 -6.64 9.60 -8.48
CA SER A 107 -7.56 9.55 -9.63
C SER A 107 -7.72 8.16 -10.26
N SER A 108 -6.80 7.22 -10.02
CA SER A 108 -6.76 5.90 -10.66
C SER A 108 -6.79 4.73 -9.68
N ILE A 109 -6.40 4.92 -8.44
CA ILE A 109 -6.27 3.86 -7.43
C ILE A 109 -7.24 4.04 -6.28
N CYS A 110 -7.91 2.95 -5.92
CA CYS A 110 -8.80 2.84 -4.77
C CYS A 110 -8.32 1.77 -3.79
N LEU A 111 -8.68 1.94 -2.53
CA LEU A 111 -8.55 0.95 -1.46
C LEU A 111 -9.94 0.53 -1.02
N THR A 112 -10.19 -0.77 -0.96
CA THR A 112 -11.49 -1.35 -0.55
C THR A 112 -11.27 -2.45 0.48
N GLY A 113 -11.98 -2.40 1.60
CA GLY A 113 -11.87 -3.37 2.70
C GLY A 113 -13.13 -4.22 2.91
N SER A 114 -14.03 -4.27 1.94
CA SER A 114 -15.30 -4.97 2.05
C SER A 114 -15.30 -6.35 1.37
N ARG A 115 -16.23 -7.20 1.78
CA ARG A 115 -16.35 -8.57 1.25
C ARG A 115 -16.84 -8.62 -0.20
N ASP A 116 -17.63 -7.64 -0.62
CA ASP A 116 -18.25 -7.59 -1.95
C ASP A 116 -17.22 -7.52 -3.08
N ILE A 117 -16.09 -6.79 -2.89
CA ILE A 117 -15.00 -6.78 -3.89
C ILE A 117 -14.34 -8.15 -4.02
N LEU A 118 -14.17 -8.90 -2.91
CA LEU A 118 -13.62 -10.26 -2.95
C LEU A 118 -14.58 -11.20 -3.67
N GLN A 119 -15.88 -11.06 -3.47
CA GLN A 119 -16.89 -11.81 -4.21
C GLN A 119 -16.88 -11.47 -5.70
N ALA A 120 -16.73 -10.19 -6.04
CA ALA A 120 -16.60 -9.75 -7.44
C ALA A 120 -15.35 -10.34 -8.11
N ILE A 121 -14.21 -10.34 -7.42
CA ILE A 121 -12.98 -10.97 -7.91
C ILE A 121 -13.20 -12.48 -8.11
N ALA A 122 -13.79 -13.17 -7.12
CA ALA A 122 -14.07 -14.59 -7.19
C ALA A 122 -14.96 -14.99 -8.37
N CYS A 123 -15.89 -14.11 -8.79
CA CYS A 123 -16.77 -14.30 -9.92
C CYS A 123 -16.21 -13.78 -11.25
N GLY A 124 -14.98 -13.25 -11.27
CA GLY A 124 -14.37 -12.66 -12.48
C GLY A 124 -14.98 -11.33 -12.93
N THR A 125 -15.74 -10.66 -12.05
CA THR A 125 -16.38 -9.35 -12.30
C THR A 125 -15.72 -8.20 -11.51
N GLY A 126 -14.64 -8.49 -10.82
CA GLY A 126 -13.86 -7.53 -10.04
C GLY A 126 -12.96 -6.63 -10.89
N PRO A 127 -12.13 -5.81 -10.26
CA PRO A 127 -11.16 -4.97 -10.96
C PRO A 127 -10.15 -5.85 -11.72
N ARG A 128 -9.64 -5.34 -12.83
CA ARG A 128 -8.66 -6.08 -13.66
C ARG A 128 -7.27 -6.09 -13.04
N GLU A 129 -6.91 -5.02 -12.36
CA GLU A 129 -5.61 -4.84 -11.72
C GLU A 129 -5.84 -4.60 -10.24
N TYR A 130 -5.32 -5.49 -9.41
CA TYR A 130 -5.50 -5.43 -7.96
C TYR A 130 -4.40 -6.17 -7.22
N LEU A 131 -4.25 -5.82 -5.94
CA LEU A 131 -3.48 -6.54 -4.93
C LEU A 131 -4.39 -6.86 -3.76
N VAL A 132 -4.18 -7.99 -3.12
CA VAL A 132 -4.88 -8.35 -1.89
C VAL A 132 -3.86 -8.42 -0.75
N ALA A 133 -4.17 -7.77 0.35
CA ALA A 133 -3.33 -7.76 1.54
C ALA A 133 -4.14 -8.00 2.81
N LEU A 134 -3.53 -8.62 3.81
CA LEU A 134 -4.05 -8.71 5.17
C LEU A 134 -3.31 -7.70 6.06
N GLY A 135 -4.08 -6.92 6.81
CA GLY A 135 -3.55 -5.87 7.66
C GLY A 135 -3.08 -4.62 6.93
N TYR A 136 -2.70 -3.62 7.70
CA TYR A 136 -2.21 -2.34 7.20
C TYR A 136 -1.14 -1.75 8.13
N ALA A 137 -0.41 -0.76 7.62
CA ALA A 137 0.51 0.07 8.36
C ALA A 137 -0.18 1.38 8.76
N GLY A 138 -0.07 1.80 10.01
CA GLY A 138 -0.66 3.02 10.52
C GLY A 138 0.35 3.90 11.23
N TRP A 139 0.25 5.21 11.04
CA TRP A 139 1.02 6.23 11.72
C TRP A 139 0.08 7.22 12.42
N SER A 140 0.35 7.51 13.67
CA SER A 140 -0.34 8.55 14.43
C SER A 140 -0.03 9.94 13.86
N PRO A 141 -0.81 10.99 14.22
CA PRO A 141 -0.52 12.36 13.79
C PRO A 141 0.93 12.77 14.06
N GLY A 142 1.65 13.20 13.01
CA GLY A 142 3.05 13.63 13.08
C GLY A 142 4.10 12.51 13.18
N GLN A 143 3.69 11.25 13.33
CA GLN A 143 4.62 10.12 13.48
C GLN A 143 5.41 9.89 12.19
N LEU A 144 4.75 9.84 11.04
CA LEU A 144 5.43 9.61 9.76
C LEU A 144 6.45 10.72 9.46
N GLU A 145 6.07 11.97 9.70
CA GLU A 145 6.95 13.12 9.50
C GLU A 145 8.19 13.05 10.41
N SER A 146 8.03 12.62 11.66
CA SER A 146 9.16 12.42 12.58
C SER A 146 10.08 11.31 12.10
N GLU A 147 9.52 10.17 11.70
CA GLU A 147 10.29 9.03 11.17
C GLU A 147 11.02 9.38 9.85
N MET A 148 10.40 10.19 8.99
CA MET A 148 11.06 10.70 7.78
C MET A 148 12.20 11.67 8.10
N ALA A 149 12.03 12.54 9.10
CA ALA A 149 13.10 13.43 9.57
C ALA A 149 14.30 12.66 10.17
N GLU A 150 14.04 11.47 10.70
CA GLU A 150 15.07 10.54 11.21
C GLU A 150 15.64 9.63 10.09
N ASN A 151 15.28 9.88 8.83
CA ASN A 151 15.67 9.07 7.68
C ASN A 151 15.25 7.60 7.73
N SER A 152 14.19 7.27 8.46
CA SER A 152 13.64 5.91 8.50
C SER A 152 12.96 5.52 7.18
N TRP A 153 12.42 6.49 6.45
CA TRP A 153 11.72 6.30 5.19
C TRP A 153 12.22 7.23 4.09
N LEU A 154 12.34 6.69 2.88
CA LEU A 154 12.43 7.48 1.66
C LEU A 154 11.08 7.44 0.94
N SER A 155 10.65 8.56 0.39
CA SER A 155 9.39 8.64 -0.37
C SER A 155 9.62 8.93 -1.84
N VAL A 156 8.83 8.29 -2.69
CA VAL A 156 8.81 8.51 -4.13
C VAL A 156 7.37 8.38 -4.64
N ALA A 157 6.96 9.20 -5.60
CA ALA A 157 5.65 9.04 -6.24
C ALA A 157 5.52 7.61 -6.79
N ALA A 158 4.42 6.92 -6.45
CA ALA A 158 4.29 5.53 -6.83
C ALA A 158 4.05 5.38 -8.32
N ASP A 159 4.83 4.51 -8.96
CA ASP A 159 4.57 4.03 -10.30
C ASP A 159 3.58 2.86 -10.21
N GLU A 160 2.44 3.00 -10.89
CA GLU A 160 1.39 1.97 -10.91
C GLU A 160 1.84 0.68 -11.60
N ASP A 161 2.82 0.77 -12.51
CA ASP A 161 3.42 -0.39 -13.17
C ASP A 161 4.18 -1.26 -12.14
N ILE A 162 4.94 -0.63 -11.25
CA ILE A 162 5.59 -1.33 -10.13
C ILE A 162 4.56 -2.00 -9.23
N LEU A 163 3.45 -1.32 -8.97
CA LEU A 163 2.42 -1.80 -8.07
C LEU A 163 1.71 -3.04 -8.61
N PHE A 164 1.32 -3.04 -9.89
CA PHE A 164 0.44 -4.07 -10.46
C PHE A 164 1.13 -5.08 -11.39
N HIS A 165 2.27 -4.73 -12.01
CA HIS A 165 2.89 -5.56 -13.05
C HIS A 165 4.24 -6.14 -12.67
N HIS A 166 4.92 -5.60 -11.63
CA HIS A 166 6.17 -6.18 -11.15
C HIS A 166 5.91 -7.36 -10.19
N ASP A 167 6.80 -8.35 -10.26
CA ASP A 167 6.82 -9.41 -9.27
C ASP A 167 7.02 -8.83 -7.86
N VAL A 168 6.37 -9.42 -6.87
CA VAL A 168 6.38 -8.93 -5.48
C VAL A 168 7.81 -8.73 -4.96
N ALA A 169 8.72 -9.67 -5.29
CA ALA A 169 10.11 -9.61 -4.87
C ALA A 169 10.92 -8.48 -5.52
N GLU A 170 10.49 -7.97 -6.68
CA GLU A 170 11.21 -6.95 -7.45
C GLU A 170 10.74 -5.53 -7.16
N ARG A 171 9.58 -5.35 -6.54
CA ARG A 171 8.96 -4.05 -6.33
C ARG A 171 9.82 -3.08 -5.55
N LEU A 172 10.50 -3.56 -4.49
CA LEU A 172 11.36 -2.70 -3.66
C LEU A 172 12.55 -2.17 -4.47
N ALA A 173 13.23 -3.03 -5.21
CA ALA A 173 14.36 -2.63 -6.06
C ALA A 173 13.91 -1.66 -7.17
N ALA A 174 12.77 -1.93 -7.81
CA ALA A 174 12.21 -1.05 -8.83
C ALA A 174 11.85 0.33 -8.29
N ALA A 175 11.24 0.42 -7.10
CA ALA A 175 10.95 1.70 -6.44
C ALA A 175 12.24 2.45 -6.07
N GLY A 176 13.29 1.74 -5.62
CA GLY A 176 14.60 2.35 -5.36
C GLY A 176 15.23 2.93 -6.62
N GLN A 177 15.11 2.25 -7.74
CA GLN A 177 15.63 2.73 -9.04
C GLN A 177 14.96 4.05 -9.48
N GLN A 178 13.70 4.29 -9.14
CA GLN A 178 13.04 5.58 -9.39
C GLN A 178 13.76 6.74 -8.69
N LEU A 179 14.39 6.49 -7.54
CA LEU A 179 15.21 7.46 -6.80
C LEU A 179 16.68 7.44 -7.23
N GLY A 180 17.05 6.58 -8.18
CA GLY A 180 18.44 6.39 -8.59
C GLY A 180 19.30 5.70 -7.52
N ILE A 181 18.69 4.93 -6.61
CA ILE A 181 19.38 4.22 -5.54
C ILE A 181 19.28 2.71 -5.73
N ASP A 182 20.33 2.02 -5.29
CA ASP A 182 20.31 0.57 -5.11
C ASP A 182 19.99 0.30 -3.62
N VAL A 183 18.80 -0.25 -3.37
CA VAL A 183 18.33 -0.52 -2.01
C VAL A 183 19.16 -1.55 -1.27
N ASP A 184 19.87 -2.43 -2.00
CA ASP A 184 20.75 -3.44 -1.42
C ASP A 184 22.10 -2.86 -0.97
N LEU A 185 22.46 -1.69 -1.51
CA LEU A 185 23.69 -0.97 -1.15
C LEU A 185 23.47 0.11 -0.09
N LEU A 186 22.22 0.35 0.35
CA LEU A 186 21.97 1.28 1.44
C LEU A 186 22.57 0.75 2.74
N SER A 187 23.26 1.61 3.47
CA SER A 187 23.79 1.30 4.80
C SER A 187 23.16 2.18 5.87
N ALA A 188 23.05 1.67 7.09
CA ALA A 188 22.58 2.43 8.25
C ALA A 188 23.60 3.49 8.73
N GLU A 189 24.87 3.39 8.29
CA GLU A 189 25.90 4.37 8.63
C GLU A 189 25.70 5.63 7.80
N ALA A 190 25.25 6.70 8.44
CA ALA A 190 25.32 8.03 7.85
C ALA A 190 26.78 8.38 7.66
N GLY A 191 27.21 8.51 6.41
CA GLY A 191 28.55 8.96 6.10
C GLY A 191 28.81 10.31 6.77
N HIS A 192 29.67 10.33 7.75
CA HIS A 192 30.23 11.56 8.26
C HIS A 192 31.27 12.03 7.24
N ALA A 193 30.87 12.99 6.43
CA ALA A 193 31.79 13.81 5.64
C ALA A 193 32.06 15.10 6.38
#